data_aadb9b0cb7a78a8918dc428072a351c7
#
_entry.id   aadb9b0cb7a78a8918dc428072a351c7
#
_cell.length_a   1.000
_cell.length_b   1.000
_cell.length_c   1.000
_cell.angle_alpha   90.00
_cell.angle_beta   90.00
_cell.angle_gamma   90.00
#
_symmetry.space_group_name_H-M   'P 1'
#
loop_
_entity.id
_entity.type
_entity.pdbx_description
1 polymer ?
#
loop_
_entity_poly.entity_id
_entity_poly.type
_entity_poly.pdbx_seq_one_letter_code
_entity_poly.pdbx_strand_id
1 'polypeptide(L)'
;MNFDNYKIIPNYKTNQTNLFLAEREEILACEKTLNIVFDEDYKEYVSTYGSGILGGTYIRIYLPETIILTMDEWKNRITEYWFWDEGKEVLTKEEVLNSVRIGDTFDGDEIILYKGEYFVLPRHSEMIYKAGTTLEETITWLCTSDILTEPFSEREFEPFDPNELT
;
A
#
# COMPACT_ATOMS: atom_id res chain seq x y z
N MET A 1 -6.08 5.18 -15.80
CA MET A 1 -5.47 3.97 -15.29
C MET A 1 -6.33 2.76 -15.56
N ASN A 2 -5.76 1.64 -15.87
CA ASN A 2 -6.51 0.46 -16.26
C ASN A 2 -6.26 -0.68 -15.27
N PHE A 3 -7.13 -0.81 -14.26
CA PHE A 3 -7.16 -1.96 -13.34
C PHE A 3 -8.06 -3.10 -13.85
N ASP A 4 -8.56 -3.01 -15.08
CA ASP A 4 -9.55 -3.97 -15.61
C ASP A 4 -8.97 -5.36 -15.85
N ASN A 5 -7.66 -5.50 -15.82
CA ASN A 5 -6.98 -6.75 -16.14
C ASN A 5 -6.67 -7.63 -14.93
N TYR A 6 -7.09 -7.23 -13.74
CA TYR A 6 -6.86 -8.04 -12.55
C TYR A 6 -7.84 -9.20 -12.52
N LYS A 7 -7.31 -10.40 -12.36
CA LYS A 7 -8.10 -11.62 -12.23
C LYS A 7 -8.39 -11.87 -10.75
N ILE A 8 -9.66 -11.88 -10.38
CA ILE A 8 -10.06 -12.18 -9.01
C ILE A 8 -10.00 -13.69 -8.80
N ILE A 9 -9.22 -14.13 -7.81
CA ILE A 9 -9.11 -15.53 -7.43
C ILE A 9 -9.78 -15.74 -6.06
N PRO A 10 -10.28 -16.96 -5.78
CA PRO A 10 -10.94 -17.21 -4.49
C PRO A 10 -10.00 -17.09 -3.31
N ASN A 11 -10.52 -16.56 -2.18
CA ASN A 11 -9.82 -16.57 -0.91
C ASN A 11 -9.50 -18.01 -0.51
N TYR A 12 -8.28 -18.27 -0.06
CA TYR A 12 -7.81 -19.62 0.22
C TYR A 12 -8.55 -20.30 1.39
N LYS A 13 -9.10 -19.51 2.32
CA LYS A 13 -9.85 -20.05 3.47
C LYS A 13 -11.33 -20.27 3.16
N THR A 14 -11.96 -19.28 2.51
CA THR A 14 -13.41 -19.28 2.31
C THR A 14 -13.83 -19.81 0.94
N ASN A 15 -12.90 -19.92 0.01
CA ASN A 15 -13.14 -20.27 -1.38
C ASN A 15 -14.16 -19.34 -2.06
N GLN A 16 -14.22 -18.07 -1.64
CA GLN A 16 -15.15 -17.06 -2.16
C GLN A 16 -14.38 -15.91 -2.81
N THR A 17 -15.07 -15.23 -3.71
CA THR A 17 -14.55 -14.07 -4.48
C THR A 17 -15.21 -12.77 -4.06
N ASN A 18 -15.86 -12.72 -2.91
CA ASN A 18 -16.52 -11.51 -2.39
C ASN A 18 -15.47 -10.44 -2.12
N LEU A 19 -15.72 -9.21 -2.63
CA LEU A 19 -14.82 -8.08 -2.48
C LEU A 19 -15.17 -7.26 -1.24
N PHE A 20 -14.16 -6.69 -0.61
CA PHE A 20 -14.29 -5.82 0.57
C PHE A 20 -13.90 -4.40 0.15
N LEU A 21 -14.84 -3.67 -0.44
CA LEU A 21 -14.60 -2.39 -1.09
C LEU A 21 -14.70 -1.22 -0.13
N ALA A 22 -14.01 -0.13 -0.46
CA ALA A 22 -14.19 1.16 0.21
C ALA A 22 -15.31 1.94 -0.48
N GLU A 23 -16.15 2.59 0.32
CA GLU A 23 -17.14 3.53 -0.19
C GLU A 23 -16.54 4.93 -0.30
N ARG A 24 -17.11 5.76 -1.16
CA ARG A 24 -16.65 7.13 -1.37
C ARG A 24 -16.57 7.93 -0.07
N GLU A 25 -17.57 7.79 0.79
CA GLU A 25 -17.63 8.48 2.07
C GLU A 25 -16.49 8.11 2.99
N GLU A 26 -16.06 6.85 2.96
CA GLU A 26 -14.93 6.36 3.76
C GLU A 26 -13.61 6.97 3.27
N ILE A 27 -13.45 7.07 1.95
CA ILE A 27 -12.26 7.70 1.34
C ILE A 27 -12.18 9.17 1.73
N LEU A 28 -13.30 9.90 1.57
CA LEU A 28 -13.37 11.33 1.90
C LEU A 28 -13.14 11.58 3.40
N ALA A 29 -13.70 10.74 4.26
CA ALA A 29 -13.49 10.85 5.70
C ALA A 29 -12.02 10.64 6.07
N CYS A 30 -11.36 9.69 5.44
CA CYS A 30 -9.93 9.43 5.66
C CYS A 30 -9.08 10.61 5.21
N GLU A 31 -9.34 11.15 4.02
CA GLU A 31 -8.63 12.34 3.52
C GLU A 31 -8.75 13.51 4.49
N LYS A 32 -9.95 13.73 5.01
CA LYS A 32 -10.19 14.80 5.98
C LYS A 32 -9.48 14.56 7.31
N THR A 33 -9.57 13.35 7.84
CA THR A 33 -8.96 12.98 9.12
C THR A 33 -7.44 13.12 9.07
N LEU A 34 -6.83 12.71 7.96
CA LEU A 34 -5.37 12.69 7.80
C LEU A 34 -4.83 13.95 7.11
N ASN A 35 -5.70 14.83 6.66
CA ASN A 35 -5.35 16.04 5.90
C ASN A 35 -4.48 15.70 4.68
N ILE A 36 -4.93 14.75 3.88
CA ILE A 36 -4.26 14.30 2.65
C ILE A 36 -5.26 14.24 1.51
N VAL A 37 -4.74 14.10 0.29
CA VAL A 37 -5.55 13.83 -0.90
C VAL A 37 -4.98 12.59 -1.56
N PHE A 38 -5.81 11.55 -1.72
CA PHE A 38 -5.43 10.36 -2.49
C PHE A 38 -5.52 10.66 -3.99
N ASP A 39 -4.61 10.09 -4.77
CA ASP A 39 -4.73 10.12 -6.23
C ASP A 39 -5.94 9.30 -6.69
N GLU A 40 -6.41 9.58 -7.89
CA GLU A 40 -7.59 8.90 -8.44
C GLU A 40 -7.38 7.40 -8.56
N ASP A 41 -6.16 6.95 -8.80
CA ASP A 41 -5.83 5.53 -8.91
C ASP A 41 -6.05 4.78 -7.60
N TYR A 42 -5.65 5.36 -6.47
CA TYR A 42 -5.93 4.76 -5.17
C TYR A 42 -7.44 4.61 -4.95
N LYS A 43 -8.18 5.68 -5.24
CA LYS A 43 -9.64 5.68 -5.07
C LYS A 43 -10.30 4.62 -5.94
N GLU A 44 -9.87 4.51 -7.19
CA GLU A 44 -10.37 3.47 -8.11
C GLU A 44 -10.04 2.07 -7.61
N TYR A 45 -8.79 1.85 -7.18
CA TYR A 45 -8.35 0.54 -6.70
C TYR A 45 -9.17 0.06 -5.51
N VAL A 46 -9.31 0.85 -4.47
CA VAL A 46 -10.04 0.43 -3.27
C VAL A 46 -11.55 0.36 -3.48
N SER A 47 -12.07 1.07 -4.47
CA SER A 47 -13.49 1.01 -4.84
C SER A 47 -13.81 -0.15 -5.79
N THR A 48 -12.82 -0.68 -6.49
CA THR A 48 -12.99 -1.76 -7.48
C THR A 48 -12.55 -3.12 -6.94
N TYR A 49 -11.43 -3.18 -6.23
CA TYR A 49 -10.88 -4.42 -5.68
C TYR A 49 -10.93 -4.47 -4.15
N GLY A 50 -10.55 -3.40 -3.49
CA GLY A 50 -10.64 -3.29 -2.04
C GLY A 50 -9.53 -4.00 -1.30
N SER A 51 -9.89 -4.61 -0.17
CA SER A 51 -8.94 -5.31 0.69
C SER A 51 -8.55 -6.67 0.12
N GLY A 52 -7.25 -6.91 0.00
CA GLY A 52 -6.76 -8.18 -0.53
C GLY A 52 -5.28 -8.13 -0.87
N ILE A 53 -4.84 -9.18 -1.56
CA ILE A 53 -3.45 -9.35 -1.96
C ILE A 53 -3.37 -9.42 -3.48
N LEU A 54 -2.57 -8.55 -4.06
CA LEU A 54 -2.33 -8.49 -5.51
C LEU A 54 -1.01 -9.17 -5.86
N GLY A 55 -0.96 -9.85 -7.01
CA GLY A 55 0.24 -10.49 -7.53
C GLY A 55 0.57 -11.79 -6.82
N GLY A 56 -0.42 -12.63 -6.64
CA GLY A 56 -0.29 -13.89 -5.92
C GLY A 56 -0.29 -13.69 -4.42
N THR A 57 0.84 -13.33 -3.83
CA THR A 57 0.95 -13.10 -2.39
C THR A 57 1.84 -11.89 -2.11
N TYR A 58 1.75 -10.85 -2.92
CA TYR A 58 2.77 -9.81 -2.84
C TYR A 58 2.28 -8.47 -2.28
N ILE A 59 1.36 -7.75 -2.94
CA ILE A 59 1.03 -6.37 -2.59
C ILE A 59 -0.30 -6.30 -1.86
N ARG A 60 -0.32 -5.59 -0.71
CA ARG A 60 -1.54 -5.28 0.04
C ARG A 60 -1.72 -3.77 0.08
N ILE A 61 -2.80 -3.27 -0.53
CA ILE A 61 -3.18 -1.87 -0.44
C ILE A 61 -4.29 -1.77 0.60
N TYR A 62 -4.11 -0.91 1.58
CA TYR A 62 -5.03 -0.79 2.72
C TYR A 62 -6.28 0.01 2.36
N LEU A 63 -7.42 -0.44 2.89
CA LEU A 63 -8.62 0.38 2.91
C LEU A 63 -8.40 1.62 3.80
N PRO A 64 -9.15 2.72 3.57
CA PRO A 64 -9.04 3.92 4.40
C PRO A 64 -9.14 3.65 5.90
N GLU A 65 -10.07 2.77 6.31
CA GLU A 65 -10.22 2.41 7.71
C GLU A 65 -8.97 1.75 8.28
N THR A 66 -8.35 0.85 7.54
CA THR A 66 -7.12 0.18 7.96
C THR A 66 -5.97 1.16 8.11
N ILE A 67 -5.85 2.13 7.19
CA ILE A 67 -4.85 3.18 7.28
C ILE A 67 -4.96 3.92 8.61
N ILE A 68 -6.18 4.34 8.98
CA ILE A 68 -6.43 5.08 10.21
C ILE A 68 -6.16 4.22 11.44
N LEU A 69 -6.68 3.00 11.47
CA LEU A 69 -6.57 2.11 12.63
C LEU A 69 -5.13 1.70 12.94
N THR A 70 -4.29 1.59 11.93
CA THR A 70 -2.91 1.11 12.11
C THR A 70 -1.87 2.23 12.22
N MET A 71 -2.29 3.48 12.06
CA MET A 71 -1.36 4.60 11.95
C MET A 71 -0.53 4.84 13.20
N ASP A 72 -1.15 4.89 14.37
CA ASP A 72 -0.46 5.24 15.61
C ASP A 72 0.58 4.19 15.97
N GLU A 73 0.23 2.91 15.85
CA GLU A 73 1.16 1.81 16.11
C GLU A 73 2.33 1.85 15.15
N TRP A 74 2.07 2.10 13.87
CA TRP A 74 3.12 2.21 12.86
C TRP A 74 4.07 3.36 13.16
N LYS A 75 3.55 4.54 13.48
CA LYS A 75 4.39 5.71 13.80
C LYS A 75 5.20 5.49 15.06
N ASN A 76 4.65 4.83 16.06
CA ASN A 76 5.38 4.48 17.27
C ASN A 76 6.55 3.55 16.94
N ARG A 77 6.32 2.56 16.11
CA ARG A 77 7.36 1.63 15.69
C ARG A 77 8.47 2.34 14.91
N ILE A 78 8.12 3.24 13.98
CA ILE A 78 9.09 4.02 13.21
C ILE A 78 9.91 4.93 14.14
N THR A 79 9.27 5.50 15.15
CA THR A 79 9.95 6.36 16.13
C THR A 79 10.99 5.58 16.93
N GLU A 80 10.65 4.37 17.37
CA GLU A 80 11.53 3.53 18.20
C GLU A 80 12.59 2.79 17.42
N TYR A 81 12.29 2.39 16.19
CA TYR A 81 13.12 1.48 15.39
C TYR A 81 13.35 2.03 13.99
N TRP A 82 14.07 3.15 13.91
CA TRP A 82 14.45 3.70 12.62
C TRP A 82 15.56 2.85 11.97
N PHE A 83 15.37 2.50 10.71
CA PHE A 83 16.24 1.56 10.01
C PHE A 83 16.84 2.12 8.73
N TRP A 84 16.26 3.20 8.17
CA TRP A 84 16.57 3.63 6.80
C TRP A 84 17.50 4.84 6.73
N ASP A 85 18.61 4.79 7.45
CA ASP A 85 19.56 5.91 7.48
C ASP A 85 20.23 6.18 6.13
N GLU A 86 20.45 5.15 5.31
CA GLU A 86 21.02 5.31 3.99
C GLU A 86 20.05 5.95 2.98
N GLY A 87 18.77 5.98 3.30
CA GLY A 87 17.73 6.60 2.48
C GLY A 87 17.42 8.04 2.82
N LYS A 88 18.16 8.65 3.75
CA LYS A 88 17.85 9.99 4.28
C LYS A 88 17.84 11.11 3.24
N GLU A 89 18.51 10.93 2.10
CA GLU A 89 18.49 11.90 1.02
C GLU A 89 17.19 11.85 0.23
N VAL A 90 16.47 10.73 0.28
CA VAL A 90 15.15 10.59 -0.34
C VAL A 90 14.08 11.10 0.62
N LEU A 91 14.03 10.56 1.84
CA LEU A 91 13.16 11.04 2.93
C LEU A 91 13.90 10.94 4.25
N THR A 92 13.74 11.95 5.08
CA THR A 92 14.23 11.92 6.47
C THR A 92 13.26 11.15 7.35
N LYS A 93 13.71 10.75 8.55
CA LYS A 93 12.84 10.12 9.55
C LYS A 93 11.62 11.00 9.86
N GLU A 94 11.84 12.31 10.01
CA GLU A 94 10.75 13.25 10.29
C GLU A 94 9.72 13.27 9.16
N GLU A 95 10.16 13.26 7.91
CA GLU A 95 9.26 13.20 6.75
C GLU A 95 8.48 11.90 6.72
N VAL A 96 9.11 10.76 7.01
CA VAL A 96 8.41 9.48 7.12
C VAL A 96 7.37 9.50 8.23
N LEU A 97 7.67 10.09 9.38
CA LEU A 97 6.70 10.24 10.48
C LEU A 97 5.53 11.15 10.12
N ASN A 98 5.69 12.03 9.14
CA ASN A 98 4.62 12.89 8.62
C ASN A 98 3.94 12.28 7.37
N SER A 99 4.30 11.08 6.98
CA SER A 99 3.70 10.37 5.86
C SER A 99 2.54 9.49 6.34
N VAL A 100 1.88 8.85 5.37
CA VAL A 100 0.77 7.93 5.62
C VAL A 100 1.14 6.57 5.00
N ARG A 101 1.11 5.51 5.80
CA ARG A 101 1.31 4.17 5.25
C ARG A 101 0.01 3.70 4.62
N ILE A 102 0.06 3.42 3.31
CA ILE A 102 -1.13 3.02 2.54
C ILE A 102 -1.12 1.55 2.15
N GLY A 103 -0.06 0.83 2.45
CA GLY A 103 0.03 -0.59 2.13
C GLY A 103 1.36 -1.18 2.53
N ASP A 104 1.53 -2.44 2.19
CA ASP A 104 2.79 -3.17 2.40
C ASP A 104 2.92 -4.29 1.38
N THR A 105 4.03 -5.02 1.46
CA THR A 105 4.21 -6.26 0.72
C THR A 105 4.23 -7.43 1.69
N PHE A 106 4.01 -8.62 1.18
CA PHE A 106 4.10 -9.84 1.99
C PHE A 106 5.50 -10.01 2.58
N ASP A 107 6.53 -9.50 1.91
CA ASP A 107 7.91 -9.55 2.42
C ASP A 107 8.21 -8.51 3.50
N GLY A 108 7.26 -7.63 3.81
CA GLY A 108 7.39 -6.66 4.88
C GLY A 108 7.86 -5.27 4.45
N ASP A 109 7.96 -5.01 3.16
CA ASP A 109 8.21 -3.65 2.66
C ASP A 109 6.97 -2.80 2.90
N GLU A 110 7.15 -1.52 3.17
CA GLU A 110 6.04 -0.63 3.47
C GLU A 110 5.88 0.44 2.39
N ILE A 111 4.65 0.69 1.99
CA ILE A 111 4.30 1.66 0.95
C ILE A 111 3.70 2.87 1.63
N ILE A 112 4.33 4.03 1.44
CA ILE A 112 3.90 5.27 2.09
C ILE A 112 3.60 6.37 1.08
N LEU A 113 2.71 7.27 1.47
CA LEU A 113 2.34 8.45 0.71
C LEU A 113 2.79 9.69 1.47
N TYR A 114 3.59 10.54 0.81
CA TYR A 114 4.07 11.79 1.38
C TYR A 114 4.00 12.89 0.33
N LYS A 115 3.23 13.93 0.61
CA LYS A 115 3.07 15.10 -0.27
C LYS A 115 2.76 14.72 -1.72
N GLY A 116 1.83 13.79 -1.91
CA GLY A 116 1.38 13.36 -3.24
C GLY A 116 2.32 12.42 -3.96
N GLU A 117 3.36 11.93 -3.31
CA GLU A 117 4.31 11.00 -3.89
C GLU A 117 4.36 9.70 -3.08
N TYR A 118 4.54 8.58 -3.78
CA TYR A 118 4.65 7.27 -3.16
C TYR A 118 6.11 6.87 -3.00
N PHE A 119 6.42 6.32 -1.83
CA PHE A 119 7.74 5.82 -1.48
C PHE A 119 7.62 4.42 -0.90
N VAL A 120 8.71 3.66 -0.97
CA VAL A 120 8.78 2.33 -0.37
C VAL A 120 9.91 2.30 0.66
N LEU A 121 9.57 1.80 1.84
CA LEU A 121 10.51 1.52 2.93
C LEU A 121 10.79 0.02 2.90
N PRO A 122 11.93 -0.42 2.34
CA PRO A 122 12.22 -1.86 2.23
C PRO A 122 12.49 -2.50 3.58
N ARG A 123 12.12 -3.77 3.72
CA ARG A 123 12.46 -4.52 4.93
C ARG A 123 13.93 -4.93 4.97
N HIS A 124 14.52 -5.22 3.83
CA HIS A 124 15.85 -5.80 3.74
C HIS A 124 16.91 -4.83 3.20
N SER A 125 16.64 -3.53 3.25
CA SER A 125 17.56 -2.49 2.79
C SER A 125 17.35 -1.24 3.62
N GLU A 126 18.44 -0.51 3.89
CA GLU A 126 18.38 0.77 4.61
C GLU A 126 18.09 1.95 3.67
N MET A 127 17.87 1.69 2.39
CA MET A 127 17.51 2.69 1.39
C MET A 127 16.01 3.00 1.44
N ILE A 128 15.63 4.14 0.85
CA ILE A 128 14.23 4.50 0.62
C ILE A 128 14.09 4.73 -0.89
N TYR A 129 13.02 4.21 -1.50
CA TYR A 129 12.81 4.33 -2.93
C TYR A 129 11.57 5.15 -3.24
N LYS A 130 11.70 6.09 -4.18
CA LYS A 130 10.54 6.77 -4.75
C LYS A 130 9.93 5.85 -5.79
N ALA A 131 8.64 5.53 -5.64
CA ALA A 131 7.97 4.56 -6.50
C ALA A 131 7.07 5.21 -7.57
N GLY A 132 6.51 6.39 -7.30
CA GLY A 132 5.66 7.08 -8.26
C GLY A 132 4.84 8.19 -7.65
N THR A 133 3.97 8.78 -8.47
CA THR A 133 3.02 9.81 -8.03
C THR A 133 1.57 9.34 -8.08
N THR A 134 1.34 8.15 -8.63
CA THR A 134 0.03 7.50 -8.66
C THR A 134 0.15 6.06 -8.16
N LEU A 135 -0.96 5.48 -7.76
CA LEU A 135 -0.93 4.09 -7.30
C LEU A 135 -0.55 3.14 -8.44
N GLU A 136 -0.97 3.42 -9.68
CA GLU A 136 -0.58 2.59 -10.83
C GLU A 136 0.94 2.56 -11.02
N GLU A 137 1.57 3.75 -10.99
CA GLU A 137 3.03 3.83 -11.10
C GLU A 137 3.71 3.05 -9.98
N THR A 138 3.18 3.14 -8.77
CA THR A 138 3.72 2.46 -7.61
C THR A 138 3.62 0.94 -7.73
N ILE A 139 2.47 0.43 -8.14
CA ILE A 139 2.28 -1.01 -8.39
C ILE A 139 3.22 -1.47 -9.52
N THR A 140 3.31 -0.69 -10.59
CA THR A 140 4.22 -0.99 -11.70
C THR A 140 5.67 -1.05 -11.22
N TRP A 141 6.09 -0.08 -10.40
CA TRP A 141 7.45 -0.06 -9.84
C TRP A 141 7.72 -1.31 -8.99
N LEU A 142 6.78 -1.67 -8.12
CA LEU A 142 6.91 -2.87 -7.28
C LEU A 142 7.05 -4.14 -8.11
N CYS A 143 6.33 -4.21 -9.23
CA CYS A 143 6.30 -5.42 -10.06
C CYS A 143 7.42 -5.50 -11.10
N THR A 144 8.02 -4.37 -11.51
CA THR A 144 8.93 -4.34 -12.66
C THR A 144 10.32 -3.81 -12.38
N SER A 145 10.57 -3.15 -11.25
CA SER A 145 11.86 -2.52 -10.97
C SER A 145 13.01 -3.49 -10.74
N ASP A 146 12.72 -4.74 -10.38
CA ASP A 146 13.74 -5.74 -10.02
C ASP A 146 14.61 -5.32 -8.82
N ILE A 147 14.09 -4.44 -7.97
CA ILE A 147 14.83 -3.95 -6.79
C ILE A 147 14.49 -4.80 -5.56
N LEU A 148 13.20 -5.04 -5.30
CA LEU A 148 12.74 -5.78 -4.13
C LEU A 148 12.47 -7.24 -4.43
N THR A 149 12.05 -7.53 -5.66
CA THR A 149 11.73 -8.88 -6.11
C THR A 149 11.97 -8.99 -7.61
N GLU A 150 12.07 -10.22 -8.12
CA GLU A 150 12.15 -10.45 -9.56
C GLU A 150 10.90 -9.89 -10.26
N PRO A 151 11.05 -9.32 -11.46
CA PRO A 151 9.91 -8.80 -12.19
C PRO A 151 8.86 -9.87 -12.47
N PHE A 152 7.60 -9.50 -12.38
CA PHE A 152 6.48 -10.39 -12.68
C PHE A 152 5.30 -9.61 -13.27
N SER A 153 4.49 -10.29 -14.06
CA SER A 153 3.36 -9.68 -14.77
C SER A 153 2.00 -10.17 -14.31
N GLU A 154 1.94 -11.20 -13.49
CA GLU A 154 0.67 -11.71 -12.97
C GLU A 154 -0.05 -10.64 -12.18
N ARG A 155 -1.36 -10.54 -12.43
CA ARG A 155 -2.23 -9.59 -11.74
C ARG A 155 -3.44 -10.34 -11.18
N GLU A 156 -3.16 -11.33 -10.35
CA GLU A 156 -4.20 -12.03 -9.60
C GLU A 156 -4.48 -11.29 -8.31
N PHE A 157 -5.75 -11.06 -8.02
CA PHE A 157 -6.20 -10.39 -6.79
C PHE A 157 -6.99 -11.38 -5.95
N GLU A 158 -6.52 -11.61 -4.75
CA GLU A 158 -7.18 -12.46 -3.78
C GLU A 158 -7.82 -11.59 -2.69
N PRO A 159 -9.17 -11.54 -2.60
CA PRO A 159 -9.84 -10.71 -1.59
C PRO A 159 -9.69 -11.30 -0.19
N PHE A 160 -9.48 -10.42 0.79
CA PHE A 160 -9.40 -10.78 2.20
C PHE A 160 -10.24 -9.82 3.01
N ASP A 161 -10.93 -10.34 4.03
CA ASP A 161 -11.57 -9.51 5.03
C ASP A 161 -10.48 -8.62 5.69
N PRO A 162 -10.68 -7.29 5.77
CA PRO A 162 -9.68 -6.42 6.37
C PRO A 162 -9.26 -6.83 7.78
N ASN A 163 -10.16 -7.44 8.55
CA ASN A 163 -9.87 -7.88 9.91
C ASN A 163 -8.93 -9.10 9.96
N GLU A 164 -8.77 -9.80 8.86
CA GLU A 164 -7.89 -10.98 8.78
C GLU A 164 -6.48 -10.64 8.28
N LEU A 165 -6.28 -9.43 7.75
CA LEU A 165 -4.98 -8.99 7.22
C LEU A 165 -4.09 -8.29 8.25
N THR A 166 -4.64 -7.96 9.40
CA THR A 166 -3.92 -7.23 10.45
C THR A 166 -3.39 -8.11 11.57
#